data_8ae07b08dba19d1e1bd2a018f4bed366
#
_entry.id   8ae07b08dba19d1e1bd2a018f4bed366
#
_cell.length_a   1.000
_cell.length_b   1.000
_cell.length_c   1.000
_cell.angle_alpha   90.00
_cell.angle_beta   90.00
_cell.angle_gamma   90.00
#
_symmetry.space_group_name_H-M   'P 1'
#
loop_
_entity.id
_entity.type
_entity.pdbx_description
1 polymer ?
#
loop_
_entity_poly.entity_id
_entity_poly.type
_entity_poly.pdbx_seq_one_letter_code
_entity_poly.pdbx_strand_id
1 'polypeptide(L)' 'MTNYSHGCDLAFEVVSQHKDGEDITPAMFRLAIIKRINDIDRTDSWDQTINIFDTYNMDTDI' A
#
# COMPACT_ATOMS: atom_id res chain seq x y z
N MET A 1 -22.47 17.34 -3.11
CA MET A 1 -21.17 17.10 -3.76
C MET A 1 -20.93 15.61 -3.89
N THR A 2 -20.53 15.16 -5.05
CA THR A 2 -20.29 13.75 -5.28
C THR A 2 -18.92 13.34 -4.76
N ASN A 3 -18.88 12.24 -4.01
CA ASN A 3 -17.65 11.68 -3.49
C ASN A 3 -17.32 10.37 -4.18
N TYR A 4 -16.05 10.11 -4.32
CA TYR A 4 -15.55 8.88 -4.91
C TYR A 4 -14.59 8.18 -3.96
N SER A 5 -14.65 6.85 -3.96
CA SER A 5 -13.68 6.04 -3.23
C SER A 5 -12.72 5.41 -4.23
N HIS A 6 -11.44 5.51 -3.95
CA HIS A 6 -10.41 4.97 -4.83
C HIS A 6 -9.70 3.80 -4.16
N GLY A 7 -9.69 2.67 -4.84
CA GLY A 7 -8.87 1.54 -4.43
C GLY A 7 -7.43 1.79 -4.83
N CYS A 8 -6.54 1.67 -3.88
CA CYS A 8 -5.12 1.97 -4.11
C CYS A 8 -4.27 0.77 -3.71
N ASP A 9 -3.14 0.63 -4.37
CA ASP A 9 -2.18 -0.39 -3.95
C ASP A 9 -0.81 0.24 -3.70
N LEU A 10 -0.04 -0.46 -2.90
CA LEU A 10 1.30 -0.04 -2.50
C LEU A 10 2.19 -1.28 -2.54
N ALA A 11 3.24 -1.22 -3.33
CA ALA A 11 4.23 -2.28 -3.36
C ALA A 11 5.28 -2.05 -2.29
N PHE A 12 5.63 -3.09 -1.56
CA PHE A 12 6.70 -3.05 -0.57
C PHE A 12 7.41 -4.39 -0.56
N GLU A 13 8.58 -4.43 0.03
CA GLU A 13 9.42 -5.60 0.02
C GLU A 13 9.67 -6.08 1.44
N VAL A 14 9.68 -7.41 1.63
CA VAL A 14 10.04 -8.06 2.89
C VAL A 14 11.22 -8.96 2.61
N VAL A 15 12.30 -8.75 3.35
CA VAL A 15 13.48 -9.59 3.21
C VAL A 15 13.32 -10.81 4.11
N SER A 16 13.53 -12.00 3.55
CA SER A 16 13.44 -13.23 4.30
C SER A 16 14.59 -14.14 3.91
N GLN A 17 14.79 -15.20 4.69
CA GLN A 17 15.87 -16.15 4.44
C GLN A 17 15.40 -17.41 3.72
N HIS A 18 14.10 -17.54 3.53
CA HIS A 18 13.50 -18.65 2.80
C HIS A 18 13.09 -18.20 1.41
N LYS A 19 13.41 -19.02 0.43
CA LYS A 19 13.16 -18.69 -0.96
C LYS A 19 11.68 -18.43 -1.25
N ASP A 20 10.80 -19.19 -0.61
CA ASP A 20 9.36 -19.07 -0.80
C ASP A 20 8.68 -18.27 0.28
N GLY A 21 9.45 -17.60 1.14
CA GLY A 21 8.90 -16.67 2.12
C GLY A 21 8.18 -17.32 3.29
N GLU A 22 8.44 -18.60 3.55
CA GLU A 22 7.76 -19.34 4.63
C GLU A 22 8.07 -18.78 6.02
N ASP A 23 9.21 -18.10 6.16
CA ASP A 23 9.64 -17.53 7.44
C ASP A 23 9.10 -16.14 7.71
N ILE A 24 8.31 -15.59 6.77
CA ILE A 24 7.77 -14.24 6.94
C ILE A 24 6.63 -14.29 7.95
N THR A 25 6.69 -13.38 8.93
CA THR A 25 5.70 -13.27 9.99
C THR A 25 4.88 -11.99 9.81
N PRO A 26 3.70 -11.90 10.45
CA PRO A 26 2.92 -10.65 10.42
C PRO A 26 3.71 -9.45 10.94
N ALA A 27 4.57 -9.64 11.93
CA ALA A 27 5.41 -8.56 12.45
C ALA A 27 6.38 -8.05 11.38
N MET A 28 6.92 -8.95 10.56
CA MET A 28 7.82 -8.57 9.47
C MET A 28 7.08 -7.76 8.41
N PHE A 29 5.87 -8.15 8.07
CA PHE A 29 5.04 -7.37 7.14
C PHE A 29 4.80 -5.98 7.68
N ARG A 30 4.43 -5.88 8.96
CA ARG A 30 4.13 -4.58 9.58
C ARG A 30 5.33 -3.65 9.53
N LEU A 31 6.50 -4.16 9.90
CA LEU A 31 7.71 -3.35 9.91
C LEU A 31 8.11 -2.91 8.49
N ALA A 32 7.95 -3.80 7.52
CA ALA A 32 8.26 -3.48 6.13
C ALA A 32 7.35 -2.38 5.60
N ILE A 33 6.07 -2.42 5.93
CA ILE A 33 5.11 -1.40 5.52
C ILE A 33 5.45 -0.06 6.14
N ILE A 34 5.76 -0.05 7.44
CA ILE A 34 6.13 1.18 8.15
C ILE A 34 7.37 1.81 7.52
N LYS A 35 8.37 0.98 7.24
CA LYS A 35 9.60 1.47 6.59
C LYS A 35 9.30 2.06 5.23
N ARG A 36 8.45 1.41 4.46
CA ARG A 36 8.06 1.89 3.13
C ARG A 36 7.38 3.25 3.21
N ILE A 37 6.44 3.39 4.15
CA ILE A 37 5.73 4.64 4.34
C ILE A 37 6.69 5.77 4.71
N ASN A 38 7.62 5.50 5.62
CA ASN A 38 8.61 6.49 6.03
C ASN A 38 9.50 6.91 4.86
N ASP A 39 9.88 5.98 4.01
CA ASP A 39 10.70 6.28 2.84
C ASP A 39 9.93 7.16 1.83
N ILE A 40 8.66 6.87 1.61
CA ILE A 40 7.82 7.66 0.71
C ILE A 40 7.65 9.08 1.24
N ASP A 41 7.41 9.22 2.55
CA ASP A 41 7.28 10.53 3.20
C ASP A 41 8.56 11.34 3.05
N ARG A 42 9.69 10.70 3.29
CA ARG A 42 10.98 11.39 3.24
C ARG A 42 11.31 11.90 1.85
N THR A 43 10.91 11.17 0.82
CA THR A 43 11.20 11.54 -0.58
C THR A 43 10.03 12.27 -1.24
N ASP A 44 8.91 12.40 -0.54
CA ASP A 44 7.69 13.05 -1.05
C ASP A 44 7.28 12.46 -2.41
N SER A 45 7.27 11.13 -2.49
CA SER A 45 7.00 10.43 -3.73
C SER A 45 5.66 9.69 -3.73
N TRP A 46 4.67 10.22 -3.00
CA TRP A 46 3.37 9.58 -2.87
C TRP A 46 2.70 9.38 -4.23
N ASP A 47 2.68 10.41 -5.06
CA ASP A 47 2.00 10.35 -6.37
C ASP A 47 2.60 9.31 -7.30
N GLN A 48 3.90 9.04 -7.14
CA GLN A 48 4.61 8.11 -8.02
C GLN A 48 4.57 6.68 -7.49
N THR A 49 4.25 6.51 -6.20
CA THR A 49 4.38 5.23 -5.52
C THR A 49 3.05 4.53 -5.34
N ILE A 50 2.00 5.30 -5.04
CA ILE A 50 0.67 4.74 -4.83
C ILE A 50 -0.04 4.68 -6.18
N ASN A 51 -0.60 3.52 -6.49
CA ASN A 51 -1.34 3.30 -7.73
C ASN A 51 -2.83 3.19 -7.43
N ILE A 52 -3.63 3.94 -8.15
CA ILE A 52 -5.09 3.83 -8.06
C ILE A 52 -5.54 2.84 -9.13
N PHE A 53 -6.13 1.73 -8.69
CA PHE A 53 -6.53 0.68 -9.62
C PHE A 53 -8.04 0.61 -9.84
N ASP A 54 -8.82 1.30 -9.01
CA ASP A 54 -10.28 1.28 -9.16
C ASP A 54 -10.88 2.51 -8.52
N THR A 55 -12.09 2.88 -8.99
CA THR A 55 -12.77 4.06 -8.49
C THR A 55 -14.27 3.77 -8.42
N TYR A 56 -14.87 4.09 -7.29
CA TYR A 56 -16.29 3.87 -7.04
C TYR A 56 -16.98 5.17 -6.70
N ASN A 57 -18.19 5.35 -7.21
CA ASN A 57 -19.03 6.47 -6.84
C ASN A 57 -19.71 6.16 -5.51
N MET A 58 -19.37 6.90 -4.47
CA MET A 58 -19.91 6.66 -3.13
C MET A 58 -21.32 7.18 -2.95
N ASP A 59 -21.76 8.09 -3.82
CA ASP A 59 -23.10 8.68 -3.74
C ASP A 59 -24.11 7.89 -4.55
N THR A 60 -23.74 6.70 -5.00
CA THR A 60 -24.66 5.85 -5.71
C THR A 60 -25.76 5.42 -4.76
N ASP A 61 -26.93 5.92 -5.02
CA ASP A 61 -28.05 5.65 -4.18
C ASP A 61 -29.03 4.77 -4.86
N ILE A 62 -29.64 3.96 -4.13
CA ILE A 62 -30.54 3.00 -4.76
C ILE A 62 -31.98 3.32 -4.45
#